data_37ac72ac374435eca10ecbda763e7b94
#
_entry.id   37ac72ac374435eca10ecbda763e7b94
#
_cell.length_a   1.000
_cell.length_b   1.000
_cell.length_c   1.000
_cell.angle_alpha   90.00
_cell.angle_beta   90.00
_cell.angle_gamma   90.00
#
_symmetry.space_group_name_H-M   'P 1'
#
loop_
_entity.id
_entity.type
_entity.pdbx_description
1 polymer ?
#
loop_
_entity_poly.entity_id
_entity_poly.type
_entity_poly.pdbx_seq_one_letter_code
_entity_poly.pdbx_strand_id
1 'polypeptide(L)'
;MSQILEKILSEKALEVSSLKKNNSLSNLEKIGHGFKRRGFEKILFNFRTQKKLAVIAEIKKASPSKGQFKTDFDVEEISISYESNGAACISVLTDKKFFMGSLENLALARNKVQLPVLRKDFIIDPIQVAESFAIGSDCILL
;
A
#
# COMPACT_ATOMS: atom_id res chain seq x y z
N MET A 1 -4.89 -24.53 2.24
CA MET A 1 -4.99 -23.08 2.00
C MET A 1 -6.48 -22.73 1.85
N SER A 2 -6.93 -21.52 2.23
CA SER A 2 -8.36 -21.22 2.04
C SER A 2 -8.65 -21.00 0.57
N GLN A 3 -9.83 -21.44 0.08
CA GLN A 3 -10.24 -21.29 -1.32
C GLN A 3 -10.18 -19.82 -1.82
N ILE A 4 -10.40 -18.86 -0.93
CA ILE A 4 -10.31 -17.45 -1.28
C ILE A 4 -8.86 -17.02 -1.53
N LEU A 5 -7.91 -17.50 -0.75
CA LEU A 5 -6.50 -17.18 -0.95
C LEU A 5 -5.96 -17.76 -2.26
N GLU A 6 -6.36 -18.98 -2.62
CA GLU A 6 -6.00 -19.58 -3.92
C GLU A 6 -6.50 -18.74 -5.11
N LYS A 7 -7.75 -18.27 -5.03
CA LYS A 7 -8.32 -17.36 -6.03
C LYS A 7 -7.56 -16.04 -6.12
N ILE A 8 -7.20 -15.46 -4.98
CA ILE A 8 -6.41 -14.21 -4.93
C ILE A 8 -5.04 -14.42 -5.59
N LEU A 9 -4.33 -15.48 -5.22
CA LEU A 9 -3.00 -15.78 -5.77
C LEU A 9 -3.04 -16.06 -7.28
N SER A 10 -4.07 -16.77 -7.76
CA SER A 10 -4.26 -17.01 -9.20
C SER A 10 -4.47 -15.71 -9.98
N GLU A 11 -5.29 -14.81 -9.47
CA GLU A 11 -5.48 -13.49 -10.07
C GLU A 11 -4.20 -12.66 -10.04
N LYS A 12 -3.49 -12.67 -8.92
CA LYS A 12 -2.24 -11.95 -8.76
C LYS A 12 -1.17 -12.45 -9.74
N ALA A 13 -1.13 -13.74 -10.04
CA ALA A 13 -0.23 -14.28 -11.07
C ALA A 13 -0.51 -13.71 -12.47
N LEU A 14 -1.79 -13.47 -12.81
CA LEU A 14 -2.17 -12.82 -14.07
C LEU A 14 -1.73 -11.34 -14.08
N GLU A 15 -1.95 -10.61 -12.98
CA GLU A 15 -1.52 -9.22 -12.85
C GLU A 15 0.01 -9.11 -13.00
N VAL A 16 0.78 -9.98 -12.34
CA VAL A 16 2.24 -10.04 -12.45
C VAL A 16 2.68 -10.33 -13.89
N SER A 17 2.01 -11.27 -14.57
CA SER A 17 2.32 -11.58 -15.97
C SER A 17 2.11 -10.37 -16.88
N SER A 18 1.04 -9.61 -16.66
CA SER A 18 0.78 -8.35 -17.38
C SER A 18 1.80 -7.27 -17.04
N LEU A 19 2.14 -7.12 -15.77
CA LEU A 19 3.14 -6.16 -15.31
C LEU A 19 4.50 -6.39 -15.96
N LYS A 20 4.96 -7.66 -16.03
CA LYS A 20 6.21 -8.06 -16.68
C LYS A 20 6.25 -7.81 -18.18
N LYS A 21 5.11 -7.88 -18.87
CA LYS A 21 5.03 -7.57 -20.30
C LYS A 21 5.21 -6.07 -20.58
N ASN A 22 4.74 -5.23 -19.68
CA ASN A 22 4.67 -3.79 -19.89
C ASN A 22 5.80 -3.00 -19.20
N ASN A 23 6.55 -3.65 -18.29
CA ASN A 23 7.58 -3.00 -17.49
C ASN A 23 8.81 -3.88 -17.32
N SER A 24 9.98 -3.25 -17.22
CA SER A 24 11.21 -3.89 -16.77
C SER A 24 11.55 -3.49 -15.34
N LEU A 25 12.22 -4.37 -14.60
CA LEU A 25 12.73 -4.07 -13.25
C LEU A 25 13.55 -2.79 -13.24
N SER A 26 14.51 -2.66 -14.17
CA SER A 26 15.40 -1.50 -14.26
C SER A 26 14.64 -0.18 -14.49
N ASN A 27 13.56 -0.20 -15.29
CA ASN A 27 12.75 1.00 -15.52
C ASN A 27 11.98 1.40 -14.25
N LEU A 28 11.37 0.43 -13.57
CA LEU A 28 10.64 0.67 -12.31
C LEU A 28 11.59 1.16 -11.22
N GLU A 29 12.78 0.59 -11.09
CA GLU A 29 13.80 1.04 -10.14
C GLU A 29 14.23 2.49 -10.43
N LYS A 30 14.47 2.83 -11.70
CA LYS A 30 14.81 4.20 -12.09
C LYS A 30 13.74 5.21 -11.69
N ILE A 31 12.46 4.89 -11.91
CA ILE A 31 11.34 5.73 -11.49
C ILE A 31 11.32 5.87 -9.96
N GLY A 32 11.50 4.76 -9.24
CA GLY A 32 11.47 4.71 -7.78
C GLY A 32 12.54 5.57 -7.10
N HIS A 33 13.70 5.75 -7.73
CA HIS A 33 14.75 6.64 -7.23
C HIS A 33 14.34 8.12 -7.21
N GLY A 34 13.29 8.51 -7.93
CA GLY A 34 12.70 9.84 -7.85
C GLY A 34 11.97 10.14 -6.55
N PHE A 35 11.68 9.14 -5.72
CA PHE A 35 10.94 9.29 -4.47
C PHE A 35 11.88 9.28 -3.25
N LYS A 36 11.77 10.31 -2.41
CA LYS A 36 12.42 10.29 -1.09
C LYS A 36 11.64 9.36 -0.15
N ARG A 37 12.31 8.36 0.44
CA ARG A 37 11.72 7.46 1.42
C ARG A 37 11.48 8.18 2.75
N ARG A 38 10.35 7.88 3.39
CA ARG A 38 9.91 8.55 4.63
C ARG A 38 10.28 7.79 5.90
N GLY A 39 11.05 6.70 5.78
CA GLY A 39 11.61 5.97 6.92
C GLY A 39 10.55 5.29 7.79
N PHE A 40 9.73 4.42 7.20
CA PHE A 40 8.66 3.68 7.87
C PHE A 40 9.14 3.00 9.18
N GLU A 41 10.21 2.22 9.13
CA GLU A 41 10.81 1.57 10.29
C GLU A 41 11.28 2.58 11.34
N LYS A 42 11.96 3.64 10.91
CA LYS A 42 12.49 4.68 11.80
C LYS A 42 11.40 5.35 12.63
N ILE A 43 10.24 5.61 12.03
CA ILE A 43 9.12 6.23 12.73
C ILE A 43 8.55 5.27 13.77
N LEU A 44 8.33 4.00 13.44
CA LEU A 44 7.87 3.00 14.40
C LEU A 44 8.87 2.83 15.56
N PHE A 45 10.17 2.81 15.26
CA PHE A 45 11.22 2.74 16.27
C PHE A 45 11.19 3.96 17.21
N ASN A 46 10.98 5.18 16.68
CA ASN A 46 10.88 6.39 17.47
C ASN A 46 9.67 6.37 18.44
N PHE A 47 8.53 5.87 18.01
CA PHE A 47 7.36 5.69 18.90
C PHE A 47 7.68 4.70 20.02
N ARG A 48 8.34 3.58 19.68
CA ARG A 48 8.76 2.57 20.66
C ARG A 48 9.72 3.15 21.72
N THR A 49 10.75 3.90 21.30
CA THR A 49 11.72 4.50 22.22
C THR A 49 11.08 5.52 23.16
N GLN A 50 10.06 6.23 22.70
CA GLN A 50 9.26 7.16 23.48
C GLN A 50 8.18 6.46 24.34
N LYS A 51 8.11 5.12 24.30
CA LYS A 51 7.06 4.33 24.99
C LYS A 51 5.64 4.75 24.57
N LYS A 52 5.46 5.21 23.34
CA LYS A 52 4.17 5.59 22.75
C LYS A 52 3.65 4.48 21.85
N LEU A 53 2.33 4.35 21.77
CA LEU A 53 1.68 3.45 20.84
C LEU A 53 1.79 4.00 19.42
N ALA A 54 2.36 3.21 18.49
CA ALA A 54 2.39 3.54 17.07
C ALA A 54 1.19 2.90 16.36
N VAL A 55 0.37 3.70 15.70
CA VAL A 55 -0.77 3.22 14.92
C VAL A 55 -0.41 3.26 13.44
N ILE A 56 -0.53 2.11 12.77
CA ILE A 56 -0.53 2.01 11.32
C ILE A 56 -2.00 2.01 10.88
N ALA A 57 -2.48 3.13 10.36
CA ALA A 57 -3.89 3.29 10.00
C ALA A 57 -4.15 2.77 8.57
N GLU A 58 -5.15 1.90 8.42
CA GLU A 58 -5.43 1.23 7.14
C GLU A 58 -6.52 1.95 6.34
N ILE A 59 -6.22 2.25 5.07
CA ILE A 59 -7.18 2.73 4.06
C ILE A 59 -7.66 1.53 3.25
N LYS A 60 -8.92 1.14 3.45
CA LYS A 60 -9.54 -0.02 2.83
C LYS A 60 -10.99 0.27 2.43
N LYS A 61 -11.31 0.10 1.15
CA LYS A 61 -12.65 0.35 0.61
C LYS A 61 -13.58 -0.85 0.79
N ALA A 62 -13.07 -2.06 0.59
CA ALA A 62 -13.85 -3.28 0.64
C ALA A 62 -13.01 -4.47 1.13
N SER A 63 -13.66 -5.56 1.49
CA SER A 63 -13.03 -6.85 1.73
C SER A 63 -13.91 -8.00 1.26
N PRO A 64 -13.34 -9.20 0.93
CA PRO A 64 -14.11 -10.34 0.48
C PRO A 64 -15.20 -10.82 1.46
N SER A 65 -14.97 -10.63 2.75
CA SER A 65 -15.87 -11.10 3.80
C SER A 65 -16.98 -10.13 4.18
N LYS A 66 -16.77 -8.82 3.96
CA LYS A 66 -17.70 -7.76 4.39
C LYS A 66 -18.23 -6.89 3.25
N GLY A 67 -17.73 -7.10 2.01
CA GLY A 67 -18.06 -6.23 0.88
C GLY A 67 -17.51 -4.81 1.05
N GLN A 68 -18.20 -3.83 0.49
CA GLN A 68 -17.84 -2.42 0.57
C GLN A 68 -18.23 -1.83 1.93
N PHE A 69 -17.30 -1.08 2.57
CA PHE A 69 -17.53 -0.48 3.90
C PHE A 69 -18.24 0.86 3.86
N LYS A 70 -17.96 1.69 2.86
CA LYS A 70 -18.55 3.02 2.67
C LYS A 70 -18.79 3.30 1.20
N THR A 71 -19.89 4.00 0.91
CA THR A 71 -20.19 4.56 -0.43
C THR A 71 -19.29 5.77 -0.71
N ASP A 72 -19.14 6.66 0.27
CA ASP A 72 -18.31 7.86 0.19
C ASP A 72 -16.89 7.51 0.69
N PHE A 73 -16.05 7.05 -0.25
CA PHE A 73 -14.68 6.65 0.04
C PHE A 73 -13.72 7.67 -0.59
N ASP A 74 -13.30 8.63 0.20
CA ASP A 74 -12.31 9.64 -0.18
C ASP A 74 -10.97 9.34 0.50
N VAL A 75 -9.99 8.94 -0.29
CA VAL A 75 -8.65 8.59 0.19
C VAL A 75 -7.92 9.81 0.77
N GLU A 76 -8.11 10.99 0.19
CA GLU A 76 -7.43 12.19 0.64
C GLU A 76 -7.96 12.63 2.01
N GLU A 77 -9.29 12.69 2.18
CA GLU A 77 -9.92 13.03 3.45
C GLU A 77 -9.55 12.04 4.57
N ILE A 78 -9.58 10.73 4.25
CA ILE A 78 -9.18 9.67 5.19
C ILE A 78 -7.72 9.84 5.61
N SER A 79 -6.81 10.12 4.64
CA SER A 79 -5.38 10.31 4.92
C SER A 79 -5.13 11.50 5.84
N ILE A 80 -5.78 12.63 5.57
CA ILE A 80 -5.70 13.84 6.42
C ILE A 80 -6.22 13.54 7.82
N SER A 81 -7.35 12.84 7.92
CA SER A 81 -7.92 12.46 9.20
C SER A 81 -6.96 11.59 10.01
N TYR A 82 -6.32 10.61 9.39
CA TYR A 82 -5.34 9.75 10.07
C TYR A 82 -4.11 10.52 10.56
N GLU A 83 -3.55 11.40 9.71
CA GLU A 83 -2.41 12.24 10.09
C GLU A 83 -2.77 13.20 11.24
N SER A 84 -3.90 13.89 11.14
CA SER A 84 -4.37 14.85 12.15
C SER A 84 -4.68 14.20 13.51
N ASN A 85 -5.03 12.91 13.51
CA ASN A 85 -5.29 12.15 14.73
C ASN A 85 -4.08 11.31 15.20
N GLY A 86 -2.90 11.59 14.68
CA GLY A 86 -1.63 11.06 15.22
C GLY A 86 -1.28 9.63 14.79
N ALA A 87 -1.78 9.15 13.66
CA ALA A 87 -1.27 7.91 13.09
C ALA A 87 0.24 8.02 12.82
N ALA A 88 0.97 6.94 13.08
CA ALA A 88 2.41 6.88 12.81
C ALA A 88 2.70 6.64 11.32
N CYS A 89 1.91 5.79 10.68
CA CYS A 89 2.02 5.39 9.27
C CYS A 89 0.64 5.10 8.69
N ILE A 90 0.55 5.06 7.37
CA ILE A 90 -0.66 4.66 6.64
C ILE A 90 -0.39 3.36 5.88
N SER A 91 -1.35 2.44 5.89
CA SER A 91 -1.39 1.25 5.05
C SER A 91 -2.51 1.40 4.03
N VAL A 92 -2.20 1.23 2.74
CA VAL A 92 -3.18 1.40 1.65
C VAL A 92 -3.37 0.10 0.89
N LEU A 93 -4.60 -0.41 0.86
CA LEU A 93 -4.98 -1.56 0.04
C LEU A 93 -4.86 -1.19 -1.44
N THR A 94 -4.06 -1.97 -2.20
CA THR A 94 -3.89 -1.78 -3.64
C THR A 94 -4.46 -2.92 -4.48
N ASP A 95 -4.87 -4.03 -3.86
CA ASP A 95 -5.57 -5.11 -4.56
C ASP A 95 -6.91 -4.63 -5.12
N LYS A 96 -7.08 -4.75 -6.46
CA LYS A 96 -8.26 -4.23 -7.17
C LYS A 96 -9.47 -5.13 -7.02
N LYS A 97 -9.30 -6.42 -7.27
CA LYS A 97 -10.42 -7.36 -7.47
C LYS A 97 -11.14 -7.70 -6.17
N PHE A 98 -10.40 -7.92 -5.09
CA PHE A 98 -10.93 -8.43 -3.84
C PHE A 98 -11.10 -7.34 -2.77
N PHE A 99 -10.37 -6.24 -2.87
CA PHE A 99 -10.41 -5.16 -1.88
C PHE A 99 -10.80 -3.80 -2.46
N MET A 100 -11.11 -3.74 -3.76
CA MET A 100 -11.45 -2.50 -4.47
C MET A 100 -10.42 -1.38 -4.25
N GLY A 101 -9.15 -1.78 -4.08
CA GLY A 101 -8.00 -0.89 -3.93
C GLY A 101 -7.40 -0.48 -5.28
N SER A 102 -6.39 0.37 -5.26
CA SER A 102 -5.62 0.71 -6.45
C SER A 102 -4.27 1.34 -6.10
N LEU A 103 -3.34 1.34 -7.06
CA LEU A 103 -2.06 2.04 -6.93
C LEU A 103 -2.26 3.55 -6.88
N GLU A 104 -3.27 4.07 -7.55
CA GLU A 104 -3.67 5.48 -7.54
C GLU A 104 -4.06 5.92 -6.12
N ASN A 105 -4.77 5.08 -5.36
CA ASN A 105 -5.12 5.36 -3.96
C ASN A 105 -3.87 5.54 -3.09
N LEU A 106 -2.83 4.71 -3.32
CA LEU A 106 -1.56 4.85 -2.61
C LEU A 106 -0.86 6.17 -2.98
N ALA A 107 -0.82 6.52 -4.26
CA ALA A 107 -0.24 7.77 -4.74
C ALA A 107 -0.99 8.99 -4.17
N LEU A 108 -2.33 8.97 -4.15
CA LEU A 108 -3.15 10.02 -3.54
C LEU A 108 -2.85 10.19 -2.06
N ALA A 109 -2.87 9.11 -1.27
CA ALA A 109 -2.54 9.14 0.15
C ALA A 109 -1.13 9.71 0.38
N ARG A 110 -0.12 9.22 -0.37
CA ARG A 110 1.26 9.68 -0.28
C ARG A 110 1.40 11.18 -0.57
N ASN A 111 0.72 11.68 -1.60
CA ASN A 111 0.80 13.07 -2.00
C ASN A 111 0.12 14.01 -1.00
N LYS A 112 -0.89 13.52 -0.29
CA LYS A 112 -1.72 14.34 0.59
C LYS A 112 -1.13 14.56 1.97
N VAL A 113 -0.40 13.57 2.52
CA VAL A 113 0.17 13.61 3.87
C VAL A 113 1.67 13.34 3.86
N GLN A 114 2.34 13.59 5.00
CA GLN A 114 3.77 13.32 5.17
C GLN A 114 4.07 11.99 5.85
N LEU A 115 3.05 11.27 6.31
CA LEU A 115 3.22 9.95 6.91
C LEU A 115 3.85 8.94 5.94
N PRO A 116 4.68 8.01 6.41
CA PRO A 116 5.12 6.88 5.59
C PRO A 116 3.94 6.01 5.16
N VAL A 117 4.01 5.52 3.92
CA VAL A 117 2.93 4.74 3.31
C VAL A 117 3.40 3.32 3.00
N LEU A 118 2.65 2.34 3.49
CA LEU A 118 2.81 0.92 3.21
C LEU A 118 1.85 0.50 2.09
N ARG A 119 2.37 -0.19 1.07
CA ARG A 119 1.53 -0.91 0.11
C ARG A 119 1.02 -2.21 0.73
N LYS A 120 -0.28 -2.30 0.87
CA LYS A 120 -0.97 -3.50 1.35
C LYS A 120 -1.54 -4.26 0.15
N ASP A 121 -0.84 -5.32 -0.23
CA ASP A 121 -1.17 -6.17 -1.40
C ASP A 121 -0.64 -7.59 -1.17
N PHE A 122 -0.96 -8.51 -2.08
CA PHE A 122 -0.36 -9.85 -2.14
C PHE A 122 0.87 -9.80 -3.05
N ILE A 123 2.04 -9.78 -2.44
CA ILE A 123 3.32 -9.72 -3.14
C ILE A 123 3.83 -11.14 -3.37
N ILE A 124 3.91 -11.56 -4.62
CA ILE A 124 4.31 -12.91 -5.04
C ILE A 124 5.51 -12.91 -6.01
N ASP A 125 5.96 -11.73 -6.43
CA ASP A 125 7.03 -11.61 -7.42
C ASP A 125 7.86 -10.34 -7.20
N PRO A 126 9.20 -10.38 -7.42
CA PRO A 126 10.08 -9.22 -7.26
C PRO A 126 9.68 -7.99 -8.08
N ILE A 127 9.02 -8.15 -9.22
CA ILE A 127 8.59 -7.01 -10.03
C ILE A 127 7.54 -6.14 -9.30
N GLN A 128 6.72 -6.75 -8.44
CA GLN A 128 5.77 -6.00 -7.61
C GLN A 128 6.49 -5.15 -6.54
N VAL A 129 7.66 -5.60 -6.05
CA VAL A 129 8.51 -4.81 -5.15
C VAL A 129 9.04 -3.59 -5.90
N ALA A 130 9.55 -3.77 -7.13
CA ALA A 130 10.00 -2.67 -7.98
C ALA A 130 8.85 -1.72 -8.35
N GLU A 131 7.65 -2.24 -8.63
CA GLU A 131 6.45 -1.42 -8.84
C GLU A 131 6.09 -0.61 -7.58
N SER A 132 6.14 -1.24 -6.40
CA SER A 132 5.91 -0.54 -5.13
C SER A 132 6.93 0.58 -4.90
N PHE A 133 8.19 0.32 -5.27
CA PHE A 133 9.24 1.33 -5.25
C PHE A 133 8.94 2.46 -6.22
N ALA A 134 8.49 2.15 -7.45
CA ALA A 134 8.18 3.13 -8.50
C ALA A 134 7.01 4.05 -8.17
N ILE A 135 6.01 3.58 -7.42
CA ILE A 135 4.88 4.41 -6.97
C ILE A 135 5.14 5.16 -5.65
N GLY A 136 6.34 5.02 -5.10
CA GLY A 136 6.74 5.74 -3.90
C GLY A 136 6.32 5.09 -2.58
N SER A 137 5.93 3.83 -2.55
CA SER A 137 5.67 3.13 -1.29
C SER A 137 6.92 3.09 -0.41
N ASP A 138 6.78 3.39 0.88
CA ASP A 138 7.88 3.40 1.84
C ASP A 138 8.12 2.01 2.45
N CYS A 139 7.12 1.14 2.40
CA CYS A 139 7.14 -0.23 2.92
C CYS A 139 6.16 -1.11 2.13
N ILE A 140 6.38 -2.41 2.14
CA ILE A 140 5.46 -3.45 1.63
C ILE A 140 5.17 -4.46 2.74
N LEU A 141 4.09 -5.20 2.61
CA LEU A 141 3.80 -6.38 3.44
C LEU A 141 4.15 -7.65 2.64
N LEU A 142 4.88 -8.57 3.28
CA LEU A 142 5.24 -9.89 2.75
C LEU A 142 4.53 -11.00 3.54
#